data_1c4ad34320bab404e678767b54cbc8c9
#
_entry.id   1c4ad34320bab404e678767b54cbc8c9
#
_cell.length_a   1.000
_cell.length_b   1.000
_cell.length_c   1.000
_cell.angle_alpha   90.00
_cell.angle_beta   90.00
_cell.angle_gamma   90.00
#
_symmetry.space_group_name_H-M   'P 1'
#
loop_
_entity.id
_entity.type
_entity.pdbx_description
1 polymer ?
#
loop_
_entity_poly.entity_id
_entity_poly.type
_entity_poly.pdbx_seq_one_letter_code
_entity_poly.pdbx_strand_id
1 'polypeptide(L)'
;MSVLVKEEYIKAMYTLFCKLPPFDKYELPLASKIEWTIVDDRELCGSYTPEPHCITISIARHSHFTSICKTLLHEMVHMLMYLQGKKYELHNKTFYKHVDKICSIYGFDPKEI
;
A
#
# COMPACT_ATOMS: atom_id res chain seq x y z
N MET A 1 17.05 -7.05 10.17
CA MET A 1 16.28 -6.32 9.13
C MET A 1 15.91 -7.26 8.01
N SER A 2 14.69 -7.18 7.52
CA SER A 2 14.23 -8.01 6.42
C SER A 2 14.89 -7.60 5.10
N VAL A 3 15.40 -8.57 4.33
CA VAL A 3 15.94 -8.31 2.99
C VAL A 3 14.85 -7.88 1.99
N LEU A 4 13.58 -8.08 2.34
CA LEU A 4 12.46 -7.74 1.46
C LEU A 4 12.07 -6.26 1.53
N VAL A 5 12.63 -5.49 2.48
CA VAL A 5 12.38 -4.05 2.56
C VAL A 5 13.42 -3.32 1.73
N LYS A 6 13.35 -3.51 0.41
CA LYS A 6 14.15 -2.81 -0.58
C LYS A 6 13.21 -2.29 -1.65
N GLU A 7 13.59 -1.17 -2.25
CA GLU A 7 12.77 -0.51 -3.27
C GLU A 7 12.38 -1.48 -4.39
N GLU A 8 13.33 -2.23 -4.91
CA GLU A 8 13.09 -3.16 -6.03
C GLU A 8 12.06 -4.25 -5.68
N TYR A 9 12.08 -4.73 -4.43
CA TYR A 9 11.15 -5.77 -3.99
C TYR A 9 9.76 -5.20 -3.72
N ILE A 10 9.67 -4.00 -3.16
CA ILE A 10 8.40 -3.32 -2.93
C ILE A 10 7.73 -3.02 -4.28
N LYS A 11 8.48 -2.57 -5.27
CA LYS A 11 7.96 -2.35 -6.63
C LYS A 11 7.41 -3.64 -7.24
N ALA A 12 8.10 -4.76 -7.05
CA ALA A 12 7.66 -6.06 -7.56
C ALA A 12 6.36 -6.51 -6.88
N MET A 13 6.25 -6.32 -5.56
CA MET A 13 5.03 -6.61 -4.82
C MET A 13 3.88 -5.74 -5.29
N TYR A 14 4.11 -4.45 -5.48
CA TYR A 14 3.11 -3.52 -5.98
C TYR A 14 2.59 -3.98 -7.36
N THR A 15 3.51 -4.31 -8.26
CA THR A 15 3.15 -4.75 -9.60
C THR A 15 2.29 -6.02 -9.55
N LEU A 16 2.64 -6.95 -8.67
CA LEU A 16 1.85 -8.17 -8.47
C LEU A 16 0.43 -7.83 -7.97
N PHE A 17 0.33 -6.98 -6.95
CA PHE A 17 -0.98 -6.60 -6.40
C PHE A 17 -1.85 -5.86 -7.41
N CYS A 18 -1.26 -5.11 -8.34
CA CYS A 18 -2.02 -4.46 -9.40
C CYS A 18 -2.67 -5.48 -10.35
N LYS A 19 -2.14 -6.69 -10.43
CA LYS A 19 -2.66 -7.78 -11.29
C LYS A 19 -3.62 -8.70 -10.57
N LEU A 20 -3.75 -8.55 -9.25
CA LEU A 20 -4.59 -9.41 -8.42
C LEU A 20 -5.84 -8.65 -7.96
N PRO A 21 -6.96 -9.37 -7.68
CA PRO A 21 -8.11 -8.72 -7.06
C PRO A 21 -7.74 -8.11 -5.71
N PRO A 22 -8.35 -7.01 -5.28
CA PRO A 22 -9.39 -6.24 -5.97
C PRO A 22 -8.86 -5.17 -6.92
N PHE A 23 -7.53 -4.99 -7.01
CA PHE A 23 -6.94 -3.88 -7.75
C PHE A 23 -6.90 -4.11 -9.27
N ASP A 24 -7.03 -5.36 -9.73
CA ASP A 24 -6.89 -5.72 -11.14
C ASP A 24 -7.92 -5.05 -12.07
N LYS A 25 -9.06 -4.64 -11.54
CA LYS A 25 -10.11 -3.95 -12.30
C LYS A 25 -9.93 -2.44 -12.38
N TYR A 26 -8.91 -1.90 -11.71
CA TYR A 26 -8.60 -0.46 -11.74
C TYR A 26 -7.33 -0.22 -12.54
N GLU A 27 -7.20 0.99 -13.09
CA GLU A 27 -5.98 1.38 -13.80
C GLU A 27 -5.08 2.16 -12.85
N LEU A 28 -4.31 1.42 -12.04
CA LEU A 28 -3.35 2.05 -11.13
C LEU A 28 -2.07 2.41 -11.90
N PRO A 29 -1.34 3.44 -11.44
CA PRO A 29 -0.08 3.81 -12.08
C PRO A 29 0.91 2.66 -12.13
N LEU A 30 1.76 2.62 -13.17
CA LEU A 30 2.89 1.70 -13.20
C LEU A 30 3.85 2.01 -12.06
N ALA A 31 4.55 1.00 -11.56
CA ALA A 31 5.52 1.19 -10.49
C ALA A 31 6.56 2.25 -10.86
N SER A 32 6.93 2.34 -12.13
CA SER A 32 7.90 3.35 -12.63
C SER A 32 7.38 4.79 -12.55
N LYS A 33 6.08 4.98 -12.36
CA LYS A 33 5.45 6.31 -12.23
C LYS A 33 5.24 6.74 -10.79
N ILE A 34 5.70 5.93 -9.83
CA ILE A 34 5.58 6.19 -8.40
C ILE A 34 6.98 6.45 -7.85
N GLU A 35 7.11 7.46 -7.01
CA GLU A 35 8.33 7.68 -6.25
C GLU A 35 8.28 6.80 -5.01
N TRP A 36 9.27 5.93 -4.87
CA TRP A 36 9.38 4.99 -3.76
C TRP A 36 10.44 5.48 -2.79
N THR A 37 10.07 5.52 -1.52
CA THR A 37 10.97 5.96 -0.46
C THR A 37 10.99 4.92 0.65
N ILE A 38 12.18 4.48 1.03
CA ILE A 38 12.37 3.59 2.17
C ILE A 38 13.03 4.39 3.27
N VAL A 39 12.41 4.40 4.45
CA VAL A 39 12.90 5.18 5.60
C VAL A 39 13.06 4.27 6.81
N ASP A 40 13.72 4.79 7.85
CA ASP A 40 13.86 4.12 9.13
C ASP A 40 13.25 5.02 10.20
N ASP A 41 11.92 4.97 10.32
CA ASP A 41 11.15 5.83 11.22
C ASP A 41 10.19 4.97 12.03
N ARG A 42 10.38 4.94 13.34
CA ARG A 42 9.57 4.12 14.26
C ARG A 42 8.15 4.63 14.44
N GLU A 43 7.90 5.88 14.09
CA GLU A 43 6.58 6.49 14.20
C GLU A 43 5.72 6.25 12.95
N LEU A 44 6.30 5.65 11.92
CA LEU A 44 5.69 5.50 10.61
C LEU A 44 5.75 4.06 10.14
N CYS A 45 4.64 3.50 9.65
CA CYS A 45 4.64 2.24 8.91
C CYS A 45 4.83 2.52 7.43
N GLY A 46 4.05 3.45 6.88
CA GLY A 46 4.12 3.88 5.51
C GLY A 46 3.28 5.12 5.29
N SER A 47 3.34 5.67 4.09
CA SER A 47 2.53 6.82 3.70
C SER A 47 2.33 6.86 2.19
N TYR A 48 1.30 7.57 1.77
CA TYR A 48 1.05 7.89 0.37
C TYR A 48 0.78 9.38 0.24
N THR A 49 1.43 10.02 -0.74
CA THR A 49 1.12 11.39 -1.14
C THR A 49 1.01 11.45 -2.66
N PRO A 50 0.05 12.26 -3.18
CA PRO A 50 -0.10 12.42 -4.63
C PRO A 50 0.76 13.56 -5.19
N GLU A 51 0.84 13.61 -6.52
CA GLU A 51 1.35 14.72 -7.34
C GLU A 51 2.79 15.15 -7.05
N PRO A 52 3.80 14.33 -7.27
CA PRO A 52 3.72 13.00 -7.86
C PRO A 52 3.29 11.93 -6.86
N HIS A 53 2.82 10.79 -7.36
CA HIS A 53 2.53 9.65 -6.50
C HIS A 53 3.81 9.25 -5.78
N CYS A 54 3.76 9.22 -4.46
CA CYS A 54 4.89 8.80 -3.64
C CYS A 54 4.40 7.84 -2.58
N ILE A 55 5.03 6.68 -2.51
CA ILE A 55 4.76 5.68 -1.47
C ILE A 55 6.02 5.51 -0.64
N THR A 56 5.87 5.67 0.67
CA THR A 56 6.95 5.50 1.65
C THR A 56 6.67 4.27 2.49
N ILE A 57 7.69 3.44 2.72
CA ILE A 57 7.63 2.28 3.59
C ILE A 57 8.75 2.43 4.62
N SER A 58 8.44 2.24 5.91
CA SER A 58 9.45 2.30 6.95
C SER A 58 9.98 0.91 7.28
N ILE A 59 11.29 0.75 7.33
CA ILE A 59 11.92 -0.52 7.72
C ILE A 59 11.84 -0.76 9.23
N ALA A 60 11.62 0.29 10.01
CA ALA A 60 11.64 0.20 11.48
C ALA A 60 10.48 -0.62 12.05
N ARG A 61 9.39 -0.77 11.29
CA ARG A 61 8.15 -1.38 11.76
C ARG A 61 7.84 -2.72 11.08
N HIS A 62 8.70 -3.19 10.19
CA HIS A 62 8.42 -4.39 9.39
C HIS A 62 9.47 -5.47 9.61
N SER A 63 9.07 -6.52 10.31
CA SER A 63 9.91 -7.70 10.58
C SER A 63 9.46 -8.92 9.78
N HIS A 64 8.27 -8.88 9.17
CA HIS A 64 7.71 -10.00 8.43
C HIS A 64 7.20 -9.57 7.07
N PHE A 65 7.23 -10.49 6.11
CA PHE A 65 6.72 -10.27 4.76
C PHE A 65 5.26 -9.80 4.78
N THR A 66 4.42 -10.43 5.60
CA THR A 66 3.00 -10.08 5.65
C THR A 66 2.77 -8.65 6.15
N SER A 67 3.59 -8.15 7.05
CA SER A 67 3.45 -6.76 7.53
C SER A 67 3.80 -5.76 6.43
N ILE A 68 4.79 -6.07 5.60
CA ILE A 68 5.14 -5.24 4.43
C ILE A 68 3.98 -5.23 3.45
N CYS A 69 3.40 -6.40 3.16
CA CYS A 69 2.25 -6.51 2.26
C CYS A 69 1.05 -5.70 2.76
N LYS A 70 0.75 -5.79 4.05
CA LYS A 70 -0.37 -5.04 4.66
C LYS A 70 -0.17 -3.54 4.51
N THR A 71 1.01 -3.04 4.81
CA THR A 71 1.30 -1.61 4.68
C THR A 71 1.22 -1.16 3.23
N LEU A 72 1.79 -1.93 2.30
CA LEU A 72 1.72 -1.59 0.88
C LEU A 72 0.27 -1.54 0.38
N LEU A 73 -0.53 -2.55 0.72
CA LEU A 73 -1.94 -2.59 0.34
C LEU A 73 -2.71 -1.41 0.93
N HIS A 74 -2.42 -1.05 2.18
CA HIS A 74 -3.01 0.12 2.85
C HIS A 74 -2.75 1.41 2.05
N GLU A 75 -1.49 1.63 1.65
CA GLU A 75 -1.14 2.83 0.89
C GLU A 75 -1.72 2.79 -0.54
N MET A 76 -1.85 1.60 -1.13
CA MET A 76 -2.50 1.44 -2.43
C MET A 76 -3.98 1.84 -2.37
N VAL A 77 -4.66 1.59 -1.24
CA VAL A 77 -6.05 2.04 -1.06
C VAL A 77 -6.12 3.57 -1.04
N HIS A 78 -5.21 4.23 -0.33
CA HIS A 78 -5.15 5.70 -0.33
C HIS A 78 -4.96 6.25 -1.75
N MET A 79 -4.05 5.65 -2.52
CA MET A 79 -3.81 6.04 -3.91
C MET A 79 -5.06 5.82 -4.78
N LEU A 80 -5.72 4.68 -4.63
CA LEU A 80 -6.96 4.40 -5.37
C LEU A 80 -8.03 5.44 -5.05
N MET A 81 -8.20 5.78 -3.77
CA MET A 81 -9.16 6.80 -3.37
C MET A 81 -8.84 8.16 -4.00
N TYR A 82 -7.56 8.53 -4.04
CA TYR A 82 -7.14 9.76 -4.72
C TYR A 82 -7.55 9.74 -6.20
N LEU A 83 -7.27 8.64 -6.89
CA LEU A 83 -7.60 8.49 -8.31
C LEU A 83 -9.10 8.51 -8.57
N GLN A 84 -9.90 8.13 -7.58
CA GLN A 84 -11.37 8.17 -7.66
C GLN A 84 -11.95 9.53 -7.27
N GLY A 85 -11.11 10.53 -6.95
CA GLY A 85 -11.56 11.84 -6.51
C GLY A 85 -12.15 11.84 -5.12
N LYS A 86 -11.77 10.89 -4.28
CA LYS A 86 -12.23 10.78 -2.89
C LYS A 86 -11.23 11.45 -1.94
N LYS A 87 -11.64 11.61 -0.67
CA LYS A 87 -10.77 12.15 0.37
C LYS A 87 -9.76 11.08 0.79
N TYR A 88 -8.67 10.99 0.05
CA TYR A 88 -7.73 9.88 0.11
C TYR A 88 -6.98 9.74 1.44
N GLU A 89 -6.82 10.83 2.18
CA GLU A 89 -6.09 10.81 3.46
C GLU A 89 -6.93 10.29 4.63
N LEU A 90 -8.23 10.06 4.43
CA LEU A 90 -9.14 9.65 5.51
C LEU A 90 -9.31 8.13 5.56
N HIS A 91 -9.43 7.61 6.77
CA HIS A 91 -9.84 6.23 7.03
C HIS A 91 -11.36 6.22 7.27
N ASN A 92 -12.13 6.54 6.22
CA ASN A 92 -13.58 6.62 6.26
C ASN A 92 -14.24 5.35 5.73
N LYS A 93 -15.57 5.40 5.48
CA LYS A 93 -16.31 4.24 4.96
C LYS A 93 -15.77 3.74 3.63
N THR A 94 -15.34 4.65 2.76
CA THR A 94 -14.77 4.28 1.46
C THR A 94 -13.47 3.50 1.65
N PHE A 95 -12.62 3.98 2.55
CA PHE A 95 -11.36 3.31 2.88
C PHE A 95 -11.64 1.90 3.40
N TYR A 96 -12.48 1.74 4.40
CA TYR A 96 -12.75 0.44 5.01
C TYR A 96 -13.48 -0.51 4.08
N LYS A 97 -14.28 -0.01 3.13
CA LYS A 97 -14.89 -0.85 2.11
C LYS A 97 -13.81 -1.55 1.27
N HIS A 98 -12.77 -0.82 0.88
CA HIS A 98 -11.65 -1.40 0.14
C HIS A 98 -10.82 -2.35 1.02
N VAL A 99 -10.53 -1.94 2.25
CA VAL A 99 -9.76 -2.76 3.20
C VAL A 99 -10.47 -4.08 3.49
N ASP A 100 -11.78 -4.05 3.74
CA ASP A 100 -12.56 -5.25 4.02
C ASP A 100 -12.51 -6.23 2.85
N LYS A 101 -12.57 -5.72 1.63
CA LYS A 101 -12.47 -6.55 0.43
C LYS A 101 -11.08 -7.19 0.31
N ILE A 102 -10.03 -6.43 0.56
CA ILE A 102 -8.66 -6.94 0.56
C ILE A 102 -8.51 -8.05 1.60
N CYS A 103 -8.98 -7.80 2.81
CA CYS A 103 -8.88 -8.79 3.90
C CYS A 103 -9.67 -10.06 3.60
N SER A 104 -10.82 -9.92 2.97
CA SER A 104 -11.63 -11.07 2.53
C SER A 104 -10.89 -11.91 1.50
N ILE A 105 -10.18 -11.29 0.57
CA ILE A 105 -9.46 -11.99 -0.50
C ILE A 105 -8.17 -12.63 0.02
N TYR A 106 -7.40 -11.89 0.83
CA TYR A 106 -6.05 -12.34 1.23
C TYR A 106 -6.00 -12.99 2.61
N GLY A 107 -7.10 -12.97 3.35
CA GLY A 107 -7.15 -13.60 4.66
C GLY A 107 -6.51 -12.77 5.78
N PHE A 108 -6.42 -11.45 5.59
CA PHE A 108 -5.88 -10.57 6.63
C PHE A 108 -6.98 -10.13 7.61
N ASP A 109 -6.58 -9.82 8.84
CA ASP A 109 -7.47 -9.22 9.83
C ASP A 109 -7.62 -7.72 9.50
N PRO A 110 -8.87 -7.22 9.30
CA PRO A 110 -9.09 -5.80 9.01
C PRO A 110 -8.50 -4.84 10.05
N LYS A 111 -8.31 -5.29 11.27
CA LYS A 111 -7.72 -4.47 12.35
C LYS A 111 -6.22 -4.28 12.19
N GLU A 112 -5.58 -5.08 11.33
CA GLU A 112 -4.13 -5.08 11.17
C GLU A 112 -3.66 -4.39 9.90
N ILE A 113 -4.57 -3.83 9.12
CA ILE A 113 -4.20 -3.22 7.85
C ILE A 113 -4.46 -1.70 7.81
#